data_742ae4af9ab911f83495df11886e2d4d
#
_entry.id   742ae4af9ab911f83495df11886e2d4d
#
_cell.length_a   1.000
_cell.length_b   1.000
_cell.length_c   1.000
_cell.angle_alpha   90.00
_cell.angle_beta   90.00
_cell.angle_gamma   90.00
#
_symmetry.space_group_name_H-M   'P 1'
#
loop_
_entity.id
_entity.type
_entity.pdbx_description
1 polymer ?
#
loop_
_entity_poly.entity_id
_entity_poly.type
_entity_poly.pdbx_seq_one_letter_code
_entity_poly.pdbx_strand_id
1 'polypeptide(L)'
;MKNRFVTILCFAAWSFSCCLFAATDESEEKRQYFNEKEVPENIRDLLSIQKALQETLPQARAATVSIDLGGGSGSGVIVSEKGLVLTAAHVSAGVGKDMTVIMEDGTKHKATSLGLVASTDAAMVQIMEEGVFPYVELDRGD
;
A
#
# COMPACT_ATOMS: atom_id res chain seq x y z
N MET A 1 32.16 -19.97 -73.59
CA MET A 1 31.53 -21.19 -73.08
C MET A 1 31.10 -20.92 -71.66
N LYS A 2 29.93 -20.52 -71.47
CA LYS A 2 28.70 -21.00 -70.81
C LYS A 2 28.99 -21.88 -69.56
N ASN A 3 28.67 -21.37 -68.38
CA ASN A 3 27.85 -22.14 -67.41
C ASN A 3 27.17 -21.18 -66.38
N ARG A 4 25.86 -21.27 -66.42
CA ARG A 4 24.94 -20.59 -65.53
C ARG A 4 24.81 -21.44 -64.25
N PHE A 5 25.07 -20.85 -63.05
CA PHE A 5 24.64 -21.43 -61.79
C PHE A 5 23.52 -20.56 -61.24
N VAL A 6 22.35 -21.17 -61.19
CA VAL A 6 21.14 -20.63 -60.57
C VAL A 6 21.22 -20.96 -59.08
N THR A 7 21.40 -19.94 -58.23
CA THR A 7 21.31 -20.10 -56.79
C THR A 7 19.90 -19.77 -56.34
N ILE A 8 19.17 -20.79 -55.89
CA ILE A 8 17.85 -20.68 -55.30
C ILE A 8 18.04 -20.18 -53.87
N LEU A 9 17.60 -18.94 -53.56
CA LEU A 9 17.52 -18.39 -52.19
C LEU A 9 16.21 -18.88 -51.56
N CYS A 10 16.28 -19.82 -50.63
CA CYS A 10 15.19 -20.16 -49.75
C CYS A 10 15.09 -19.10 -48.63
N PHE A 11 14.11 -18.21 -48.74
CA PHE A 11 13.70 -17.36 -47.64
C PHE A 11 12.86 -18.19 -46.66
N ALA A 12 13.46 -18.57 -45.52
CA ALA A 12 12.73 -19.11 -44.39
C ALA A 12 12.21 -17.87 -43.58
N ALA A 13 10.94 -17.52 -43.78
CA ALA A 13 10.25 -16.57 -42.95
C ALA A 13 9.95 -17.22 -41.59
N TRP A 14 10.74 -16.89 -40.59
CA TRP A 14 10.48 -17.24 -39.20
C TRP A 14 9.51 -16.24 -38.64
N SER A 15 8.22 -16.61 -38.66
CA SER A 15 7.16 -15.84 -37.95
C SER A 15 7.37 -16.05 -36.46
N PHE A 16 8.00 -15.05 -35.83
CA PHE A 16 8.03 -14.90 -34.38
C PHE A 16 6.66 -14.42 -33.93
N SER A 17 5.77 -15.39 -33.63
CA SER A 17 4.48 -15.08 -32.97
C SER A 17 4.79 -14.65 -31.55
N CYS A 18 4.88 -13.34 -31.34
CA CYS A 18 4.96 -12.73 -30.04
C CYS A 18 3.58 -12.89 -29.38
N CYS A 19 3.37 -13.97 -28.61
CA CYS A 19 2.27 -14.02 -27.65
C CYS A 19 2.51 -12.93 -26.61
N LEU A 20 1.87 -11.77 -26.85
CA LEU A 20 1.66 -10.77 -25.80
C LEU A 20 0.74 -11.44 -24.77
N PHE A 21 1.34 -12.01 -23.73
CA PHE A 21 0.62 -12.36 -22.52
C PHE A 21 0.25 -11.02 -21.88
N ALA A 22 -0.96 -10.55 -22.12
CA ALA A 22 -1.54 -9.47 -21.34
C ALA A 22 -1.69 -10.01 -19.92
N ALA A 23 -0.75 -9.65 -19.05
CA ALA A 23 -0.95 -9.74 -17.62
C ALA A 23 -2.07 -8.75 -17.31
N THR A 24 -3.31 -9.23 -17.25
CA THR A 24 -4.42 -8.48 -16.68
C THR A 24 -4.06 -8.22 -15.23
N ASP A 25 -4.01 -6.96 -14.86
CA ASP A 25 -3.68 -6.52 -13.53
C ASP A 25 -4.77 -7.01 -12.56
N GLU A 26 -4.47 -8.12 -11.86
CA GLU A 26 -5.37 -8.70 -10.84
C GLU A 26 -5.69 -7.70 -9.71
N SER A 27 -4.94 -6.61 -9.60
CA SER A 27 -5.12 -5.59 -8.57
C SER A 27 -6.28 -4.64 -8.86
N GLU A 28 -6.56 -4.32 -10.13
CA GLU A 28 -7.70 -3.48 -10.52
C GLU A 28 -9.03 -4.22 -10.38
N GLU A 29 -9.08 -5.51 -10.72
CA GLU A 29 -10.30 -6.31 -10.58
C GLU A 29 -10.71 -6.48 -9.11
N LYS A 30 -9.73 -6.50 -8.18
CA LYS A 30 -9.99 -6.55 -6.73
C LYS A 30 -10.57 -5.24 -6.17
N ARG A 31 -10.17 -4.08 -6.68
CA ARG A 31 -10.68 -2.78 -6.21
C ARG A 31 -12.14 -2.53 -6.59
N GLN A 32 -12.56 -2.94 -7.77
CA GLN A 32 -13.93 -2.76 -8.26
C GLN A 32 -14.97 -3.48 -7.39
N TYR A 33 -14.64 -4.66 -6.86
CA TYR A 33 -15.59 -5.46 -6.09
C TYR A 33 -16.11 -4.77 -4.82
N PHE A 34 -15.26 -4.04 -4.08
CA PHE A 34 -15.66 -3.37 -2.84
C PHE A 34 -16.45 -2.08 -3.05
N ASN A 35 -16.39 -1.48 -4.24
CA ASN A 35 -17.02 -0.21 -4.55
C ASN A 35 -18.33 -0.38 -5.33
N GLU A 36 -18.60 -1.54 -5.91
CA GLU A 36 -19.75 -1.74 -6.81
C GLU A 36 -21.00 -2.33 -6.12
N LYS A 37 -20.83 -3.04 -5.00
CA LYS A 37 -21.94 -3.67 -4.29
C LYS A 37 -22.05 -3.16 -2.85
N GLU A 38 -23.18 -2.55 -2.55
CA GLU A 38 -23.51 -2.09 -1.20
C GLU A 38 -23.73 -3.24 -0.21
N VAL A 39 -24.26 -4.37 -0.71
CA VAL A 39 -24.60 -5.54 0.11
C VAL A 39 -24.24 -6.83 -0.64
N PRO A 40 -23.65 -7.84 0.01
CA PRO A 40 -23.39 -9.13 -0.62
C PRO A 40 -24.71 -9.85 -0.93
N GLU A 41 -24.87 -10.33 -2.15
CA GLU A 41 -26.11 -10.95 -2.65
C GLU A 41 -26.08 -12.48 -2.57
N ASN A 42 -24.88 -13.07 -2.46
CA ASN A 42 -24.70 -14.51 -2.48
C ASN A 42 -23.46 -14.95 -1.70
N ILE A 43 -23.29 -16.27 -1.53
CA ILE A 43 -22.17 -16.85 -0.79
C ILE A 43 -20.79 -16.55 -1.43
N ARG A 44 -20.72 -16.37 -2.76
CA ARG A 44 -19.46 -16.04 -3.44
C ARG A 44 -19.00 -14.65 -3.09
N ASP A 45 -19.94 -13.70 -2.96
CA ASP A 45 -19.62 -12.33 -2.55
C ASP A 45 -19.03 -12.32 -1.13
N LEU A 46 -19.61 -13.10 -0.22
CA LEU A 46 -19.07 -13.25 1.14
C LEU A 46 -17.68 -13.87 1.17
N LEU A 47 -17.43 -14.91 0.37
CA LEU A 47 -16.11 -15.54 0.26
C LEU A 47 -15.07 -14.60 -0.35
N SER A 48 -15.45 -13.76 -1.31
CA SER A 48 -14.56 -12.74 -1.90
C SER A 48 -14.20 -11.66 -0.89
N ILE A 49 -15.16 -11.18 -0.08
CA ILE A 49 -14.93 -10.24 1.02
C ILE A 49 -13.96 -10.86 2.04
N GLN A 50 -14.21 -12.10 2.45
CA GLN A 50 -13.34 -12.81 3.38
C GLN A 50 -11.92 -12.92 2.86
N LYS A 51 -11.74 -13.32 1.59
CA LYS A 51 -10.42 -13.44 0.97
C LYS A 51 -9.69 -12.10 0.93
N ALA A 52 -10.36 -11.03 0.50
CA ALA A 52 -9.76 -9.71 0.42
C ALA A 52 -9.33 -9.17 1.81
N LEU A 53 -10.15 -9.41 2.84
CA LEU A 53 -9.78 -9.08 4.22
C LEU A 53 -8.55 -9.87 4.69
N GLN A 54 -8.50 -11.17 4.43
CA GLN A 54 -7.36 -12.01 4.81
C GLN A 54 -6.05 -11.58 4.12
N GLU A 55 -6.13 -11.09 2.88
CA GLU A 55 -4.98 -10.58 2.13
C GLU A 55 -4.53 -9.19 2.59
N THR A 56 -5.46 -8.33 3.00
CA THR A 56 -5.18 -6.92 3.34
C THR A 56 -4.80 -6.75 4.82
N LEU A 57 -5.43 -7.49 5.72
CA LEU A 57 -5.26 -7.34 7.17
C LEU A 57 -3.82 -7.46 7.67
N PRO A 58 -2.95 -8.37 7.17
CA PRO A 58 -1.57 -8.47 7.67
C PRO A 58 -0.79 -7.18 7.50
N GLN A 59 -0.88 -6.53 6.32
CA GLN A 59 -0.20 -5.26 6.05
C GLN A 59 -0.82 -4.12 6.86
N ALA A 60 -2.15 -4.04 6.90
CA ALA A 60 -2.85 -3.00 7.66
C ALA A 60 -2.52 -3.07 9.16
N ARG A 61 -2.47 -4.27 9.74
CA ARG A 61 -2.08 -4.47 11.15
C ARG A 61 -0.64 -4.06 11.41
N ALA A 62 0.29 -4.49 10.57
CA ALA A 62 1.70 -4.14 10.72
C ALA A 62 1.95 -2.63 10.64
N ALA A 63 1.17 -1.90 9.82
CA ALA A 63 1.26 -0.45 9.70
C ALA A 63 0.46 0.33 10.76
N THR A 64 -0.45 -0.33 11.49
CA THR A 64 -1.23 0.32 12.56
C THR A 64 -0.43 0.35 13.86
N VAL A 65 -0.35 1.53 14.47
CA VAL A 65 0.45 1.76 15.66
C VAL A 65 -0.35 2.42 16.78
N SER A 66 0.10 2.22 18.01
CA SER A 66 -0.34 3.01 19.16
C SER A 66 0.61 4.17 19.38
N ILE A 67 0.07 5.33 19.77
CA ILE A 67 0.84 6.54 20.10
C ILE A 67 0.63 6.84 21.58
N ASP A 68 1.73 6.82 22.33
CA ASP A 68 1.75 7.13 23.75
C ASP A 68 2.31 8.57 23.96
N LEU A 69 1.52 9.40 24.60
CA LEU A 69 1.79 10.80 24.89
C LEU A 69 2.27 11.05 26.33
N GLY A 70 2.48 9.95 27.12
CA GLY A 70 2.84 10.02 28.54
C GLY A 70 1.70 10.35 29.50
N GLY A 71 0.57 10.87 29.01
CA GLY A 71 -0.65 11.18 29.77
C GLY A 71 -1.93 10.78 29.07
N GLY A 72 -1.80 10.18 27.90
CA GLY A 72 -2.89 9.72 27.07
C GLY A 72 -2.32 8.83 25.95
N SER A 73 -3.22 8.20 25.21
CA SER A 73 -2.84 7.38 24.06
C SER A 73 -3.79 7.59 22.89
N GLY A 74 -3.30 7.31 21.71
CA GLY A 74 -4.06 7.34 20.47
C GLY A 74 -3.60 6.25 19.53
N SER A 75 -4.14 6.24 18.32
CA SER A 75 -3.74 5.33 17.25
C SER A 75 -3.27 6.12 16.04
N GLY A 76 -2.42 5.52 15.23
CA GLY A 76 -1.96 6.08 13.97
C GLY A 76 -1.70 4.97 12.95
N VAL A 77 -1.46 5.38 11.72
CA VAL A 77 -1.11 4.49 10.62
C VAL A 77 0.18 4.99 9.98
N ILE A 78 1.16 4.11 9.82
CA ILE A 78 2.40 4.42 9.10
C ILE A 78 2.08 4.47 7.61
N VAL A 79 2.40 5.60 6.95
CA VAL A 79 2.08 5.89 5.56
C VAL A 79 3.31 6.06 4.68
N SER A 80 4.50 5.80 5.21
CA SER A 80 5.74 5.74 4.43
C SER A 80 6.76 4.79 5.05
N GLU A 81 7.63 4.23 4.25
CA GLU A 81 8.73 3.37 4.70
C GLU A 81 9.69 4.05 5.70
N LYS A 82 9.71 5.39 5.70
CA LYS A 82 10.56 6.19 6.60
C LYS A 82 9.89 6.52 7.94
N GLY A 83 8.77 5.88 8.26
CA GLY A 83 8.10 6.03 9.55
C GLY A 83 7.29 7.32 9.68
N LEU A 84 6.72 7.84 8.59
CA LEU A 84 5.73 8.91 8.67
C LEU A 84 4.38 8.30 9.10
N VAL A 85 3.80 8.81 10.17
CA VAL A 85 2.56 8.32 10.78
C VAL A 85 1.45 9.34 10.62
N LEU A 86 0.33 8.93 10.07
CA LEU A 86 -0.92 9.71 10.04
C LEU A 86 -1.73 9.40 11.30
N THR A 87 -2.21 10.43 11.97
CA THR A 87 -3.04 10.34 13.18
C THR A 87 -4.05 11.48 13.25
N ALA A 88 -4.82 11.54 14.30
CA ALA A 88 -5.77 12.64 14.53
C ALA A 88 -5.11 13.87 15.19
N ALA A 89 -5.63 15.06 14.90
CA ALA A 89 -5.08 16.31 15.45
C ALA A 89 -5.16 16.36 16.98
N HIS A 90 -6.24 15.86 17.56
CA HIS A 90 -6.41 15.80 19.01
C HIS A 90 -5.44 14.83 19.70
N VAL A 91 -4.84 13.89 18.97
CA VAL A 91 -3.78 12.97 19.47
C VAL A 91 -2.42 13.65 19.43
N SER A 92 -2.12 14.49 18.42
CA SER A 92 -0.76 15.01 18.21
C SER A 92 -0.33 16.07 19.23
N ALA A 93 -1.25 16.66 19.96
CA ALA A 93 -1.02 17.69 20.99
C ALA A 93 -0.22 18.94 20.52
N GLY A 94 -0.07 19.16 19.22
CA GLY A 94 0.63 20.32 18.62
C GLY A 94 1.92 19.95 17.89
N VAL A 95 2.65 20.97 17.42
CA VAL A 95 3.91 20.79 16.68
C VAL A 95 5.09 20.58 17.63
N GLY A 96 6.04 19.72 17.26
CA GLY A 96 7.29 19.49 17.98
C GLY A 96 7.10 18.80 19.33
N LYS A 97 6.02 18.06 19.52
CA LYS A 97 5.77 17.29 20.72
C LYS A 97 6.39 15.89 20.60
N ASP A 98 7.15 15.53 21.62
CA ASP A 98 7.73 14.19 21.74
C ASP A 98 6.66 13.20 22.16
N MET A 99 6.70 12.03 21.55
CA MET A 99 5.80 10.91 21.80
C MET A 99 6.47 9.58 21.51
N THR A 100 5.82 8.49 21.90
CA THR A 100 6.30 7.15 21.62
C THR A 100 5.33 6.44 20.70
N VAL A 101 5.82 5.97 19.55
CA VAL A 101 5.09 5.08 18.65
C VAL A 101 5.36 3.64 19.08
N ILE A 102 4.31 2.85 19.25
CA ILE A 102 4.38 1.45 19.68
C ILE A 102 3.81 0.60 18.53
N MET A 103 4.65 -0.27 18.00
CA MET A 103 4.32 -1.20 16.93
C MET A 103 3.45 -2.36 17.41
N GLU A 104 2.90 -3.15 16.49
CA GLU A 104 2.09 -4.35 16.82
C GLU A 104 2.84 -5.36 17.69
N ASP A 105 4.15 -5.54 17.49
CA ASP A 105 5.01 -6.44 18.27
C ASP A 105 5.42 -5.88 19.64
N GLY A 106 4.98 -4.66 19.98
CA GLY A 106 5.33 -3.97 21.21
C GLY A 106 6.65 -3.16 21.15
N THR A 107 7.34 -3.15 20.01
CA THR A 107 8.55 -2.33 19.82
C THR A 107 8.18 -0.85 19.93
N LYS A 108 9.01 -0.09 20.64
CA LYS A 108 8.80 1.33 20.92
C LYS A 108 9.81 2.19 20.18
N HIS A 109 9.31 3.21 19.48
CA HIS A 109 10.08 4.17 18.73
C HIS A 109 9.81 5.59 19.23
N LYS A 110 10.86 6.40 19.35
CA LYS A 110 10.70 7.83 19.61
C LYS A 110 10.16 8.52 18.37
N ALA A 111 9.21 9.41 18.56
CA ALA A 111 8.58 10.15 17.47
C ALA A 111 8.29 11.59 17.87
N THR A 112 8.16 12.46 16.89
CA THR A 112 7.85 13.88 17.07
C THR A 112 6.72 14.30 16.17
N SER A 113 5.78 15.08 16.70
CA SER A 113 4.68 15.65 15.92
C SER A 113 5.20 16.71 14.95
N LEU A 114 4.84 16.58 13.66
CA LEU A 114 5.22 17.53 12.60
C LEU A 114 4.22 18.69 12.50
N GLY A 115 2.95 18.42 12.76
CA GLY A 115 1.89 19.41 12.64
C GLY A 115 0.51 18.78 12.59
N LEU A 116 -0.51 19.65 12.59
CA LEU A 116 -1.90 19.26 12.57
C LEU A 116 -2.77 20.22 11.76
N VAL A 117 -3.90 19.72 11.27
CA VAL A 117 -4.98 20.49 10.66
C VAL A 117 -6.25 20.25 11.48
N ALA A 118 -6.61 21.23 12.32
CA ALA A 118 -7.72 21.08 13.24
C ALA A 118 -9.09 20.94 12.54
N SER A 119 -9.27 21.56 11.37
CA SER A 119 -10.53 21.51 10.62
C SER A 119 -10.89 20.12 10.09
N THR A 120 -9.87 19.27 9.83
CA THR A 120 -10.04 17.90 9.35
C THR A 120 -9.66 16.87 10.41
N ASP A 121 -9.29 17.32 11.61
CA ASP A 121 -8.78 16.49 12.69
C ASP A 121 -7.64 15.53 12.22
N ALA A 122 -6.74 16.03 11.40
CA ALA A 122 -5.61 15.26 10.88
C ALA A 122 -4.27 15.80 11.40
N ALA A 123 -3.33 14.91 11.68
CA ALA A 123 -1.97 15.26 12.10
C ALA A 123 -0.94 14.25 11.54
N MET A 124 0.30 14.72 11.48
CA MET A 124 1.44 13.90 11.07
C MET A 124 2.47 13.82 12.19
N VAL A 125 3.02 12.63 12.36
CA VAL A 125 4.06 12.31 13.35
C VAL A 125 5.21 11.61 12.62
N GLN A 126 6.44 11.91 12.94
CA GLN A 126 7.64 11.29 12.37
C GLN A 126 8.35 10.44 13.42
N ILE A 127 8.57 9.17 13.11
CA ILE A 127 9.50 8.32 13.86
C ILE A 127 10.91 8.84 13.61
N MET A 128 11.68 9.05 14.70
CA MET A 128 12.99 9.70 14.66
C MET A 128 14.14 8.73 14.40
N GLU A 129 13.90 7.45 14.50
CA GLU A 129 14.90 6.40 14.26
C GLU A 129 14.98 6.08 12.77
N GLU A 130 16.20 5.82 12.29
CA GLU A 130 16.42 5.34 10.93
C GLU A 130 16.00 3.87 10.83
N GLY A 131 15.25 3.54 9.76
CA GLY A 131 14.81 2.18 9.53
C GLY A 131 13.84 2.09 8.36
N VAL A 132 13.44 0.88 8.04
CA VAL A 132 12.35 0.59 7.10
C VAL A 132 11.17 0.09 7.93
N PHE A 133 10.08 0.82 7.88
CA PHE A 133 8.87 0.53 8.63
C PHE A 133 7.81 -0.09 7.73
N PRO A 134 6.99 -1.02 8.24
CA PRO A 134 5.79 -1.45 7.51
C PRO A 134 4.85 -0.27 7.33
N TYR A 135 4.31 -0.09 6.13
CA TYR A 135 3.44 1.05 5.83
C TYR A 135 2.32 0.67 4.86
N VAL A 136 1.32 1.51 4.78
CA VAL A 136 0.28 1.47 3.74
C VAL A 136 0.41 2.71 2.87
N GLU A 137 0.20 2.53 1.58
CA GLU A 137 0.21 3.67 0.64
C GLU A 137 -1.08 4.47 0.77
N LEU A 138 -0.94 5.81 0.68
CA LEU A 138 -2.09 6.69 0.58
C LEU A 138 -2.59 6.70 -0.85
N ASP A 139 -3.87 6.40 -1.03
CA ASP A 139 -4.53 6.61 -2.32
C ASP A 139 -4.60 8.12 -2.61
N ARG A 140 -4.10 8.51 -3.78
CA ARG A 140 -4.08 9.92 -4.21
C ARG A 140 -5.32 10.32 -4.97
N GLY A 141 -6.22 9.36 -5.25
CA GLY A 141 -7.50 9.62 -5.90
C GLY A 141 -7.36 10.11 -7.36
N ASP A 142 -6.40 9.56 -8.11
CA ASP A 142 -6.19 9.88 -9.54
C ASP A 142 -7.31 9.29 -10.42
#